data_0203647a1300aca8235f745bf8eea1a4
#
_entry.id   0203647a1300aca8235f745bf8eea1a4
#
_cell.length_a   1.000
_cell.length_b   1.000
_cell.length_c   1.000
_cell.angle_alpha   90.00
_cell.angle_beta   90.00
_cell.angle_gamma   90.00
#
_symmetry.space_group_name_H-M   'P 1'
#
loop_
_entity.id
_entity.type
_entity.pdbx_description
1 polymer ?
#
loop_
_entity_poly.entity_id
_entity_poly.type
_entity_poly.pdbx_seq_one_letter_code
_entity_poly.pdbx_strand_id
1 'polypeptide(L)'
;MKKIALLFAVSACIYACGGNTSQQEKDESQPAATEEQTAPATDDISSNPDYQKGLELIANADCLTCHKVDEKSVGPAYKDVAAKYEATEANISMLADKIIHGGQGVWGTVPMTPHPDLSKADAEQMVKYVLLLKEQ
;
A
#
# COMPACT_ATOMS: atom_id res chain seq x y z
N MET A 1 43.27 -6.50 19.58
CA MET A 1 43.75 -7.60 20.46
C MET A 1 42.57 -8.05 21.30
N LYS A 2 42.03 -9.14 21.03
CA LYS A 2 41.47 -10.24 21.84
C LYS A 2 40.48 -11.05 20.99
N LYS A 3 41.01 -12.13 20.47
CA LYS A 3 40.27 -13.25 19.86
C LYS A 3 39.61 -14.01 20.99
N ILE A 4 38.30 -14.31 20.89
CA ILE A 4 37.66 -15.38 21.65
C ILE A 4 36.92 -16.24 20.64
N ALA A 5 37.52 -17.39 20.37
CA ALA A 5 36.90 -18.51 19.72
C ALA A 5 36.16 -19.31 20.81
N LEU A 6 34.92 -19.68 20.55
CA LEU A 6 34.22 -20.66 21.32
C LEU A 6 33.48 -21.62 20.39
N LEU A 7 34.07 -22.80 20.30
CA LEU A 7 33.53 -24.05 19.74
C LEU A 7 32.54 -24.68 20.73
N PHE A 8 31.37 -25.06 20.28
CA PHE A 8 30.55 -26.12 20.87
C PHE A 8 29.74 -26.76 19.75
N ALA A 9 30.13 -27.88 19.25
CA ALA A 9 29.83 -29.26 19.64
C ALA A 9 28.37 -29.66 19.39
N VAL A 10 28.18 -30.30 18.29
CA VAL A 10 27.42 -31.52 17.91
C VAL A 10 26.55 -32.12 19.02
N SER A 11 25.27 -32.30 18.76
CA SER A 11 24.50 -33.43 19.23
C SER A 11 23.45 -33.87 18.23
N ALA A 12 23.73 -34.97 17.58
CA ALA A 12 22.80 -35.75 16.77
C ALA A 12 21.94 -36.60 17.70
N CYS A 13 20.63 -36.57 17.53
CA CYS A 13 19.74 -37.62 18.04
C CYS A 13 18.90 -38.16 16.89
N ILE A 14 19.30 -39.34 16.47
CA ILE A 14 18.58 -40.25 15.61
C ILE A 14 17.59 -41.02 16.51
N TYR A 15 16.30 -40.98 16.19
CA TYR A 15 15.37 -42.02 16.61
C TYR A 15 14.56 -42.46 15.38
N ALA A 16 14.95 -43.66 14.95
CA ALA A 16 14.17 -44.51 14.07
C ALA A 16 13.34 -45.45 14.92
N CYS A 17 12.18 -45.79 14.48
CA CYS A 17 11.38 -47.01 14.60
C CYS A 17 9.92 -46.62 14.46
N GLY A 18 9.11 -47.19 13.64
CA GLY A 18 9.01 -48.49 13.07
C GLY A 18 7.54 -48.76 12.88
N GLY A 19 7.20 -49.21 11.72
CA GLY A 19 6.15 -49.91 11.08
C GLY A 19 4.87 -50.25 11.83
N ASN A 20 3.77 -50.28 11.17
CA ASN A 20 2.98 -51.44 10.77
C ASN A 20 1.65 -51.06 10.12
N THR A 21 1.50 -51.46 8.87
CA THR A 21 0.46 -52.25 8.21
C THR A 21 -1.00 -52.10 8.62
N SER A 22 -1.77 -51.73 7.58
CA SER A 22 -3.11 -52.24 7.16
C SER A 22 -4.24 -52.24 8.18
N GLN A 23 -5.30 -51.53 7.87
CA GLN A 23 -6.53 -52.11 7.34
C GLN A 23 -7.51 -51.02 6.89
N GLN A 24 -8.09 -51.32 5.81
CA GLN A 24 -9.18 -50.73 5.07
C GLN A 24 -10.47 -50.97 5.86
N GLU A 25 -11.21 -49.92 6.11
CA GLU A 25 -12.66 -50.04 6.09
C GLU A 25 -13.30 -48.68 5.72
N LYS A 26 -14.18 -48.79 4.85
CA LYS A 26 -15.10 -47.96 4.15
C LYS A 26 -16.21 -47.56 5.13
N ASP A 27 -16.53 -46.30 5.20
CA ASP A 27 -17.91 -45.87 4.96
C ASP A 27 -18.15 -44.37 5.28
N GLU A 28 -18.97 -43.80 4.47
CA GLU A 28 -20.02 -42.82 4.69
C GLU A 28 -19.65 -41.33 4.72
N SER A 29 -20.05 -40.76 3.62
CA SER A 29 -20.31 -39.37 3.32
C SER A 29 -20.82 -38.52 4.47
N GLN A 30 -20.12 -37.43 4.75
CA GLN A 30 -20.79 -36.21 5.13
C GLN A 30 -20.01 -35.02 4.54
N PRO A 31 -20.63 -34.20 3.67
CA PRO A 31 -19.99 -32.98 3.22
C PRO A 31 -20.00 -31.99 4.38
N ALA A 32 -18.83 -31.77 4.96
CA ALA A 32 -18.61 -30.59 5.78
C ALA A 32 -18.85 -29.38 4.91
N ALA A 33 -19.94 -28.70 5.15
CA ALA A 33 -20.20 -27.37 4.61
C ALA A 33 -19.01 -26.50 5.02
N THR A 34 -18.15 -26.21 4.08
CA THR A 34 -17.23 -25.07 4.16
C THR A 34 -18.12 -23.86 4.24
N GLU A 35 -18.29 -23.32 5.42
CA GLU A 35 -18.74 -21.97 5.60
C GLU A 35 -17.70 -21.09 4.93
N GLU A 36 -17.99 -20.72 3.71
CA GLU A 36 -17.34 -19.65 2.99
C GLU A 36 -17.63 -18.39 3.78
N GLN A 37 -16.71 -18.08 4.71
CA GLN A 37 -16.66 -16.78 5.35
C GLN A 37 -16.40 -15.78 4.23
N THR A 38 -17.47 -15.25 3.68
CA THR A 38 -17.46 -14.01 2.90
C THR A 38 -16.96 -12.93 3.85
N ALA A 39 -15.64 -12.73 3.88
CA ALA A 39 -15.08 -11.48 4.33
C ALA A 39 -15.79 -10.37 3.53
N PRO A 40 -16.19 -9.25 4.16
CA PRO A 40 -16.74 -8.14 3.41
C PRO A 40 -15.71 -7.81 2.32
N ALA A 41 -16.15 -7.81 1.07
CA ALA A 41 -15.36 -7.34 -0.05
C ALA A 41 -15.03 -5.86 0.26
N THR A 42 -13.87 -5.63 0.81
CA THR A 42 -13.21 -4.34 0.66
C THR A 42 -12.95 -4.24 -0.82
N ASP A 43 -13.68 -3.36 -1.51
CA ASP A 43 -13.43 -3.07 -2.91
C ASP A 43 -11.95 -2.76 -3.03
N ASP A 44 -11.20 -3.74 -3.58
CA ASP A 44 -9.76 -3.63 -3.69
C ASP A 44 -9.45 -2.56 -4.74
N ILE A 45 -9.22 -1.33 -4.26
CA ILE A 45 -8.93 -0.18 -5.12
C ILE A 45 -7.70 -0.40 -6.01
N SER A 46 -6.88 -1.41 -5.70
CA SER A 46 -5.69 -1.70 -6.52
C SER A 46 -6.05 -2.11 -7.95
N SER A 47 -7.26 -2.60 -8.20
CA SER A 47 -7.77 -2.92 -9.54
C SER A 47 -8.31 -1.69 -10.29
N ASN A 48 -8.49 -0.56 -9.62
CA ASN A 48 -8.97 0.68 -10.24
C ASN A 48 -7.91 1.27 -11.19
N PRO A 49 -8.22 1.54 -12.47
CA PRO A 49 -7.26 2.06 -13.42
C PRO A 49 -6.70 3.44 -13.04
N ASP A 50 -7.50 4.30 -12.40
CA ASP A 50 -7.03 5.60 -11.91
C ASP A 50 -6.04 5.43 -10.76
N TYR A 51 -6.25 4.41 -9.89
CA TYR A 51 -5.30 4.08 -8.84
C TYR A 51 -3.97 3.61 -9.42
N GLN A 52 -3.99 2.64 -10.33
CA GLN A 52 -2.77 2.06 -10.91
C GLN A 52 -1.95 3.12 -11.68
N LYS A 53 -2.62 3.89 -12.53
CA LYS A 53 -1.96 4.91 -13.34
C LYS A 53 -1.41 6.07 -12.50
N GLY A 54 -2.18 6.55 -11.53
CA GLY A 54 -1.74 7.62 -10.63
C GLY A 54 -0.60 7.19 -9.72
N LEU A 55 -0.63 5.94 -9.20
CA LEU A 55 0.47 5.37 -8.43
C LEU A 55 1.77 5.29 -9.25
N GLU A 56 1.68 4.82 -10.51
CA GLU A 56 2.83 4.77 -11.42
C GLU A 56 3.46 6.15 -11.62
N LEU A 57 2.65 7.17 -11.88
CA LEU A 57 3.12 8.53 -12.08
C LEU A 57 3.80 9.10 -10.82
N ILE A 58 3.22 8.87 -9.64
CA ILE A 58 3.79 9.32 -8.35
C ILE A 58 5.10 8.59 -8.06
N ALA A 59 5.18 7.28 -8.34
CA ALA A 59 6.39 6.49 -8.10
C ALA A 59 7.56 6.90 -9.00
N ASN A 60 7.28 7.41 -10.20
CA ASN A 60 8.28 7.89 -11.15
C ASN A 60 8.66 9.38 -10.94
N ALA A 61 7.99 10.06 -10.02
CA ALA A 61 8.29 11.43 -9.62
C ALA A 61 8.87 11.46 -8.20
N ASP A 62 9.37 12.60 -7.76
CA ASP A 62 10.00 12.78 -6.45
C ASP A 62 9.00 13.08 -5.31
N CYS A 63 7.72 12.92 -5.54
CA CYS A 63 6.61 13.23 -4.63
C CYS A 63 6.79 12.60 -3.24
N LEU A 64 7.23 11.33 -3.18
CA LEU A 64 7.38 10.57 -1.95
C LEU A 64 8.57 11.03 -1.07
N THR A 65 9.40 11.94 -1.58
CA THR A 65 10.44 12.60 -0.79
C THR A 65 9.82 13.49 0.30
N CYS A 66 8.71 14.15 -0.02
CA CYS A 66 8.03 15.10 0.87
C CYS A 66 6.68 14.59 1.40
N HIS A 67 6.02 13.69 0.69
CA HIS A 67 4.72 13.12 1.08
C HIS A 67 4.85 11.65 1.49
N LYS A 68 3.97 11.22 2.38
CA LYS A 68 3.70 9.82 2.72
C LYS A 68 2.22 9.52 2.50
N VAL A 69 1.86 8.25 2.43
CA VAL A 69 0.46 7.85 2.26
C VAL A 69 -0.33 8.13 3.55
N ASP A 70 0.17 7.66 4.68
CA ASP A 70 -0.59 7.58 5.94
C ASP A 70 -0.16 8.60 7.00
N GLU A 71 0.99 9.24 6.83
CA GLU A 71 1.55 10.13 7.84
C GLU A 71 2.06 11.44 7.24
N LYS A 72 1.95 12.52 8.01
CA LYS A 72 2.54 13.80 7.65
C LYS A 72 4.07 13.71 7.71
N SER A 73 4.73 14.22 6.68
CA SER A 73 6.19 14.39 6.62
C SER A 73 6.51 15.87 6.41
N VAL A 74 7.21 16.24 5.35
CA VAL A 74 7.40 17.65 4.95
C VAL A 74 6.06 18.22 4.47
N GLY A 75 5.37 17.51 3.58
CA GLY A 75 4.02 17.79 3.15
C GLY A 75 2.96 17.02 3.94
N PRO A 76 1.66 17.23 3.67
CA PRO A 76 0.58 16.45 4.27
C PRO A 76 0.62 14.99 3.82
N ALA A 77 0.05 14.09 4.64
CA ALA A 77 -0.25 12.74 4.19
C ALA A 77 -1.23 12.76 3.02
N TYR A 78 -1.12 11.81 2.11
CA TYR A 78 -2.09 11.69 1.01
C TYR A 78 -3.51 11.41 1.52
N LYS A 79 -3.64 10.60 2.58
CA LYS A 79 -4.93 10.37 3.24
C LYS A 79 -5.52 11.62 3.87
N ASP A 80 -4.70 12.52 4.41
CA ASP A 80 -5.18 13.82 4.92
C ASP A 80 -5.73 14.69 3.77
N VAL A 81 -5.07 14.66 2.61
CA VAL A 81 -5.55 15.36 1.42
C VAL A 81 -6.88 14.77 0.95
N ALA A 82 -6.96 13.45 0.86
CA ALA A 82 -8.18 12.73 0.50
C ALA A 82 -9.35 12.99 1.46
N ALA A 83 -9.07 13.05 2.76
CA ALA A 83 -10.08 13.37 3.77
C ALA A 83 -10.60 14.82 3.64
N LYS A 84 -9.74 15.75 3.21
CA LYS A 84 -10.08 17.17 3.09
C LYS A 84 -10.85 17.53 1.82
N TYR A 85 -10.58 16.85 0.71
CA TYR A 85 -11.11 17.19 -0.60
C TYR A 85 -11.94 16.05 -1.19
N GLU A 86 -13.14 16.38 -1.66
CA GLU A 86 -13.96 15.43 -2.42
C GLU A 86 -13.41 15.27 -3.85
N ALA A 87 -13.59 14.08 -4.43
CA ALA A 87 -13.12 13.75 -5.77
C ALA A 87 -13.99 14.37 -6.89
N THR A 88 -14.09 15.71 -6.91
CA THR A 88 -14.77 16.46 -7.94
C THR A 88 -13.78 16.98 -8.98
N GLU A 89 -14.23 17.18 -10.22
CA GLU A 89 -13.41 17.75 -11.29
C GLU A 89 -12.75 19.07 -10.88
N ALA A 90 -13.48 19.93 -10.17
CA ALA A 90 -12.97 21.19 -9.66
C ALA A 90 -11.81 21.01 -8.68
N ASN A 91 -11.93 20.08 -7.73
CA ASN A 91 -10.87 19.78 -6.78
C ASN A 91 -9.68 19.08 -7.44
N ILE A 92 -9.95 18.16 -8.38
CA ILE A 92 -8.90 17.47 -9.15
C ILE A 92 -8.07 18.51 -9.90
N SER A 93 -8.72 19.39 -10.64
CA SER A 93 -8.03 20.44 -11.40
C SER A 93 -7.28 21.41 -10.50
N MET A 94 -7.87 21.89 -9.41
CA MET A 94 -7.24 22.79 -8.45
C MET A 94 -6.02 22.16 -7.77
N LEU A 95 -6.10 20.89 -7.36
CA LEU A 95 -4.97 20.18 -6.75
C LEU A 95 -3.87 19.89 -7.76
N ALA A 96 -4.21 19.57 -9.00
CA ALA A 96 -3.24 19.42 -10.08
C ALA A 96 -2.47 20.73 -10.34
N ASP A 97 -3.14 21.89 -10.26
CA ASP A 97 -2.46 23.19 -10.34
C ASP A 97 -1.49 23.41 -9.17
N LYS A 98 -1.80 22.89 -7.96
CA LYS A 98 -0.86 22.90 -6.83
C LYS A 98 0.38 22.05 -7.08
N ILE A 99 0.23 20.93 -7.77
CA ILE A 99 1.39 20.10 -8.16
C ILE A 99 2.26 20.88 -9.15
N ILE A 100 1.67 21.45 -10.19
CA ILE A 100 2.42 22.12 -11.27
C ILE A 100 3.08 23.43 -10.79
N HIS A 101 2.35 24.25 -10.03
CA HIS A 101 2.79 25.60 -9.67
C HIS A 101 3.31 25.72 -8.23
N GLY A 102 3.16 24.64 -7.44
CA GLY A 102 3.45 24.68 -6.01
C GLY A 102 2.35 25.41 -5.21
N GLY A 103 2.63 25.64 -3.94
CA GLY A 103 1.72 26.36 -3.04
C GLY A 103 2.09 26.23 -1.58
N GLN A 104 1.50 27.06 -0.73
CA GLN A 104 1.67 27.00 0.72
C GLN A 104 0.42 27.50 1.44
N GLY A 105 0.41 27.39 2.75
CA GLY A 105 -0.60 28.00 3.62
C GLY A 105 -1.71 27.04 4.06
N VAL A 106 -2.25 26.21 3.18
CA VAL A 106 -3.35 25.28 3.50
C VAL A 106 -2.92 24.21 4.52
N TRP A 107 -1.66 23.75 4.41
CA TRP A 107 -1.09 22.68 5.22
C TRP A 107 0.06 23.17 6.13
N GLY A 108 0.27 24.47 6.21
CA GLY A 108 1.32 25.12 6.98
C GLY A 108 2.16 26.07 6.13
N THR A 109 3.31 26.47 6.68
CA THR A 109 4.17 27.49 6.06
C THR A 109 5.25 26.92 5.14
N VAL A 110 5.45 25.61 5.14
CA VAL A 110 6.40 24.96 4.22
C VAL A 110 5.80 24.96 2.82
N PRO A 111 6.47 25.59 1.83
CA PRO A 111 5.97 25.59 0.47
C PRO A 111 6.15 24.23 -0.21
N MET A 112 5.18 23.80 -1.01
CA MET A 112 5.32 22.71 -1.94
C MET A 112 6.13 23.17 -3.16
N THR A 113 7.14 22.39 -3.54
CA THR A 113 7.94 22.66 -4.74
C THR A 113 7.07 22.51 -5.99
N PRO A 114 7.16 23.42 -6.96
CA PRO A 114 6.47 23.27 -8.24
C PRO A 114 7.10 22.21 -9.14
N HIS A 115 6.27 21.54 -9.93
CA HIS A 115 6.66 20.54 -10.93
C HIS A 115 6.19 20.97 -12.33
N PRO A 116 6.81 22.02 -12.93
CA PRO A 116 6.33 22.63 -14.17
C PRO A 116 6.44 21.72 -15.41
N ASP A 117 7.24 20.65 -15.32
CA ASP A 117 7.44 19.70 -16.41
C ASP A 117 6.33 18.63 -16.48
N LEU A 118 5.47 18.55 -15.46
CA LEU A 118 4.32 17.65 -15.47
C LEU A 118 3.19 18.22 -16.35
N SER A 119 2.62 17.37 -17.20
CA SER A 119 1.41 17.74 -17.92
C SER A 119 0.23 17.88 -16.96
N LYS A 120 -0.75 18.73 -17.31
CA LYS A 120 -1.98 18.87 -16.53
C LYS A 120 -2.71 17.53 -16.37
N ALA A 121 -2.76 16.73 -17.43
CA ALA A 121 -3.41 15.43 -17.42
C ALA A 121 -2.72 14.44 -16.46
N ASP A 122 -1.40 14.39 -16.42
CA ASP A 122 -0.66 13.54 -15.50
C ASP A 122 -0.84 14.02 -14.05
N ALA A 123 -0.79 15.33 -13.82
CA ALA A 123 -1.04 15.89 -12.48
C ALA A 123 -2.47 15.58 -11.99
N GLU A 124 -3.49 15.69 -12.86
CA GLU A 124 -4.86 15.29 -12.54
C GLU A 124 -4.98 13.80 -12.26
N GLN A 125 -4.26 12.97 -12.99
CA GLN A 125 -4.23 11.53 -12.77
C GLN A 125 -3.58 11.16 -11.41
N MET A 126 -2.50 11.86 -11.03
CA MET A 126 -1.89 11.73 -9.70
C MET A 126 -2.88 12.12 -8.60
N VAL A 127 -3.63 13.21 -8.78
CA VAL A 127 -4.66 13.65 -7.82
C VAL A 127 -5.77 12.63 -7.68
N LYS A 128 -6.24 12.01 -8.77
CA LYS A 128 -7.25 10.95 -8.70
C LYS A 128 -6.79 9.80 -7.81
N TYR A 129 -5.55 9.34 -7.96
CA TYR A 129 -4.97 8.34 -7.05
C TYR A 129 -5.03 8.80 -5.59
N VAL A 130 -4.55 10.01 -5.30
CA VAL A 130 -4.54 10.55 -3.93
C VAL A 130 -5.95 10.57 -3.33
N LEU A 131 -6.96 11.02 -4.08
CA LEU A 131 -8.33 11.12 -3.58
C LEU A 131 -9.02 9.77 -3.40
N LEU A 132 -8.60 8.72 -4.12
CA LEU A 132 -9.06 7.35 -3.90
C LEU A 132 -8.60 6.76 -2.56
N LEU A 133 -7.56 7.32 -1.93
CA LEU A 133 -7.04 6.82 -0.64
C LEU A 133 -7.94 7.17 0.56
N LYS A 134 -9.01 7.94 0.36
CA LYS A 134 -9.98 8.30 1.40
C LYS A 134 -10.63 7.07 2.04
N GLU A 135 -10.83 6.03 1.26
CA GLU A 135 -11.60 4.84 1.64
C GLU A 135 -10.73 3.66 2.11
N GLN A 136 -9.44 3.93 2.39
CA GLN A 136 -8.48 2.90 2.81
C GLN A 136 -8.19 2.93 4.31
#